data_76dbccf710fa2fd2b956b1d92c39cfb9
#
_entry.id   76dbccf710fa2fd2b956b1d92c39cfb9
#
_cell.length_a   1.000
_cell.length_b   1.000
_cell.length_c   1.000
_cell.angle_alpha   90.00
_cell.angle_beta   90.00
_cell.angle_gamma   90.00
#
_symmetry.space_group_name_H-M   'P 1'
#
loop_
_entity.id
_entity.type
_entity.pdbx_description
1 polymer ?
#
loop_
_entity_poly.entity_id
_entity_poly.type
_entity_poly.pdbx_seq_one_letter_code
_entity_poly.pdbx_strand_id
1 'polypeptide(L)'
;LVFGQAFDFTSLAGGFTGSMIMWGIKRGLFSNEAGMGSAPNAAATADVSHPVKQGLVQSLSVYIDTLVICTCSALMMLIFCVQQPDTVAALVASDSFNGIDFVQMAMANSIGPIGIHFMTACIILFAFSSLVGNYFYAEGNILFIKDNKTVLLVFRLFCLAAIFFGAVNNFSLAWNLADIFMGFMAIINLVAILLLSLIHI
;
A
#
# COMPACT_ATOMS: atom_id res chain seq x y z
N LEU A 1 5.76 -40.48 -3.24
CA LEU A 1 6.44 -39.46 -4.05
C LEU A 1 6.01 -38.04 -3.63
N VAL A 2 4.71 -37.73 -3.53
CA VAL A 2 4.21 -36.39 -3.20
C VAL A 2 4.64 -35.93 -1.79
N PHE A 3 4.54 -36.82 -0.78
CA PHE A 3 4.95 -36.49 0.60
C PHE A 3 6.47 -36.38 0.76
N GLY A 4 7.26 -37.15 0.04
CA GLY A 4 8.73 -37.10 0.11
C GLY A 4 9.29 -35.82 -0.52
N GLN A 5 8.68 -35.36 -1.61
CA GLN A 5 9.11 -34.12 -2.29
C GLN A 5 8.63 -32.85 -1.58
N ALA A 6 7.51 -32.89 -0.85
CA ALA A 6 6.99 -31.74 -0.11
C ALA A 6 7.89 -31.30 1.06
N PHE A 7 8.74 -32.22 1.58
CA PHE A 7 9.67 -31.97 2.67
C PHE A 7 11.14 -31.93 2.23
N ASP A 8 11.39 -31.92 0.93
CA ASP A 8 12.75 -31.74 0.42
C ASP A 8 13.20 -30.29 0.60
N PHE A 9 14.47 -30.10 1.02
CA PHE A 9 15.05 -28.77 1.27
C PHE A 9 14.95 -27.85 0.07
N THR A 10 15.08 -28.34 -1.14
CA THR A 10 14.92 -27.59 -2.39
C THR A 10 13.49 -27.11 -2.61
N SER A 11 12.49 -27.92 -2.28
CA SER A 11 11.07 -27.57 -2.34
C SER A 11 10.70 -26.54 -1.27
N LEU A 12 11.26 -26.67 -0.06
CA LEU A 12 11.08 -25.71 1.03
C LEU A 12 11.71 -24.34 0.68
N ALA A 13 12.95 -24.34 0.16
CA ALA A 13 13.64 -23.13 -0.28
C ALA A 13 12.91 -22.46 -1.45
N GLY A 14 12.42 -23.25 -2.41
CA GLY A 14 11.63 -22.75 -3.54
C GLY A 14 10.30 -22.14 -3.11
N GLY A 15 9.58 -22.78 -2.19
CA GLY A 15 8.34 -22.27 -1.60
C GLY A 15 8.56 -20.98 -0.80
N PHE A 16 9.62 -20.90 0.00
CA PHE A 16 9.98 -19.71 0.76
C PHE A 16 10.32 -18.54 -0.17
N THR A 17 11.19 -18.76 -1.16
CA THR A 17 11.56 -17.73 -2.14
C THR A 17 10.35 -17.27 -2.95
N GLY A 18 9.51 -18.20 -3.40
CA GLY A 18 8.29 -17.90 -4.15
C GLY A 18 7.30 -17.06 -3.35
N SER A 19 7.11 -17.37 -2.06
CA SER A 19 6.23 -16.58 -1.19
C SER A 19 6.77 -15.17 -0.94
N MET A 20 8.08 -15.01 -0.74
CA MET A 20 8.71 -13.69 -0.59
C MET A 20 8.54 -12.82 -1.84
N ILE A 21 8.75 -13.39 -3.03
CA ILE A 21 8.54 -12.69 -4.32
C ILE A 21 7.06 -12.30 -4.46
N MET A 22 6.14 -13.21 -4.18
CA MET A 22 4.69 -12.94 -4.25
C MET A 22 4.29 -11.80 -3.31
N TRP A 23 4.73 -11.83 -2.06
CA TRP A 23 4.45 -10.76 -1.10
C TRP A 23 5.08 -9.43 -1.51
N GLY A 24 6.32 -9.46 -2.03
CA GLY A 24 7.02 -8.28 -2.53
C GLY A 24 6.26 -7.62 -3.68
N ILE A 25 5.83 -8.42 -4.68
CA ILE A 25 5.03 -7.92 -5.82
C ILE A 25 3.69 -7.35 -5.33
N LYS A 26 2.96 -8.10 -4.50
CA LYS A 26 1.66 -7.68 -3.98
C LYS A 26 1.75 -6.36 -3.23
N ARG A 27 2.72 -6.19 -2.34
CA ARG A 27 2.90 -4.97 -1.55
C ARG A 27 3.52 -3.83 -2.34
N GLY A 28 4.37 -4.10 -3.31
CA GLY A 28 4.92 -3.11 -4.23
C GLY A 28 3.84 -2.50 -5.13
N LEU A 29 2.95 -3.31 -5.70
CA LEU A 29 1.80 -2.83 -6.47
C LEU A 29 0.85 -1.99 -5.61
N PHE A 30 0.66 -2.38 -4.35
CA PHE A 30 -0.13 -1.62 -3.39
C PHE A 30 0.49 -0.24 -3.09
N SER A 31 1.78 -0.20 -2.75
CA SER A 31 2.48 1.04 -2.40
C SER A 31 2.51 2.06 -3.53
N ASN A 32 2.73 1.58 -4.76
CA ASN A 32 2.81 2.43 -5.95
C ASN A 32 1.45 2.74 -6.59
N GLU A 33 0.35 2.11 -6.10
CA GLU A 33 -0.99 2.16 -6.71
C GLU A 33 -0.97 1.85 -8.22
N ALA A 34 0.03 1.10 -8.68
CA ALA A 34 0.29 0.84 -10.09
C ALA A 34 -0.80 -0.05 -10.70
N GLY A 35 -1.52 0.49 -11.66
CA GLY A 35 -2.61 -0.22 -12.35
C GLY A 35 -3.90 -0.35 -11.55
N MET A 36 -4.02 0.26 -10.38
CA MET A 36 -5.22 0.19 -9.52
C MET A 36 -6.33 1.17 -9.91
N GLY A 37 -6.00 2.24 -10.65
CA GLY A 37 -6.98 3.24 -11.09
C GLY A 37 -7.15 4.44 -10.16
N SER A 38 -6.46 4.49 -9.01
CA SER A 38 -6.46 5.64 -8.11
C SER A 38 -5.61 6.80 -8.65
N ALA A 39 -4.42 6.51 -9.15
CA ALA A 39 -3.53 7.52 -9.74
C ALA A 39 -4.18 8.34 -10.89
N PRO A 40 -4.99 7.77 -11.81
CA PRO A 40 -5.73 8.54 -12.81
C PRO A 40 -6.69 9.57 -12.22
N ASN A 41 -7.30 9.33 -11.06
CA ASN A 41 -8.18 10.30 -10.40
C ASN A 41 -7.40 11.54 -9.93
N ALA A 42 -6.19 11.36 -9.39
CA ALA A 42 -5.30 12.48 -9.07
C ALA A 42 -4.82 13.19 -10.35
N ALA A 43 -4.42 12.42 -11.36
CA ALA A 43 -3.93 12.95 -12.63
C ALA A 43 -4.96 13.79 -13.38
N ALA A 44 -6.25 13.45 -13.27
CA ALA A 44 -7.34 14.17 -13.93
C ALA A 44 -7.51 15.61 -13.45
N THR A 45 -7.01 15.97 -12.25
CA THR A 45 -7.06 17.31 -11.72
C THR A 45 -5.89 18.21 -12.14
N ALA A 46 -4.89 17.64 -12.82
CA ALA A 46 -3.69 18.38 -13.22
C ALA A 46 -3.95 19.26 -14.44
N ASP A 47 -3.62 20.56 -14.31
CA ASP A 47 -3.64 21.49 -15.44
C ASP A 47 -2.36 21.38 -16.26
N VAL A 48 -2.40 20.57 -17.30
CA VAL A 48 -1.26 20.27 -18.17
C VAL A 48 -1.62 20.44 -19.64
N SER A 49 -0.67 20.91 -20.45
CA SER A 49 -0.88 21.10 -21.89
C SER A 49 -1.11 19.81 -22.68
N HIS A 50 -0.74 18.64 -22.15
CA HIS A 50 -0.95 17.34 -22.77
C HIS A 50 -0.99 16.22 -21.72
N PRO A 51 -1.94 15.29 -21.78
CA PRO A 51 -2.09 14.20 -20.79
C PRO A 51 -0.82 13.34 -20.60
N VAL A 52 -0.04 13.12 -21.65
CA VAL A 52 1.22 12.35 -21.58
C VAL A 52 2.22 12.96 -20.61
N LYS A 53 2.26 14.29 -20.46
CA LYS A 53 3.16 14.93 -19.48
C LYS A 53 2.84 14.50 -18.06
N GLN A 54 1.56 14.44 -17.72
CA GLN A 54 1.13 13.96 -16.40
C GLN A 54 1.40 12.47 -16.23
N GLY A 55 1.23 11.66 -17.28
CA GLY A 55 1.60 10.24 -17.27
C GLY A 55 3.09 10.02 -17.00
N LEU A 56 3.97 10.83 -17.59
CA LEU A 56 5.41 10.78 -17.33
C LEU A 56 5.77 11.16 -15.89
N VAL A 57 5.12 12.19 -15.34
CA VAL A 57 5.30 12.59 -13.94
C VAL A 57 4.87 11.46 -12.99
N GLN A 58 3.72 10.83 -13.25
CA GLN A 58 3.26 9.67 -12.47
C GLN A 58 4.23 8.48 -12.57
N SER A 59 4.74 8.19 -13.75
CA SER A 59 5.76 7.15 -13.92
C SER A 59 7.03 7.46 -13.12
N LEU A 60 7.50 8.71 -13.17
CA LEU A 60 8.67 9.14 -12.40
C LEU A 60 8.44 8.98 -10.89
N SER A 61 7.24 9.30 -10.39
CA SER A 61 6.92 9.15 -8.96
C SER A 61 7.02 7.69 -8.50
N VAL A 62 6.58 6.72 -9.32
CA VAL A 62 6.72 5.29 -9.05
C VAL A 62 8.19 4.88 -8.93
N TYR A 63 9.06 5.38 -9.81
CA TYR A 63 10.51 5.11 -9.71
C TYR A 63 11.12 5.70 -8.44
N ILE A 64 10.77 6.93 -8.08
CA ILE A 64 11.26 7.57 -6.85
C ILE A 64 10.78 6.80 -5.62
N ASP A 65 9.51 6.44 -5.55
CA ASP A 65 8.96 5.66 -4.44
C ASP A 65 9.69 4.31 -4.29
N THR A 66 9.82 3.56 -5.37
CA THR A 66 10.40 2.22 -5.32
C THR A 66 11.92 2.24 -5.12
N LEU A 67 12.66 3.03 -5.90
CA LEU A 67 14.12 3.00 -5.88
C LEU A 67 14.72 3.79 -4.73
N VAL A 68 14.05 4.83 -4.24
CA VAL A 68 14.57 5.66 -3.15
C VAL A 68 13.88 5.31 -1.84
N ILE A 69 12.57 5.52 -1.72
CA ILE A 69 11.87 5.42 -0.43
C ILE A 69 11.81 3.97 0.05
N CYS A 70 11.35 3.04 -0.78
CA CYS A 70 11.26 1.63 -0.40
C CYS A 70 12.64 1.00 -0.15
N THR A 71 13.66 1.37 -0.94
CA THR A 71 15.03 0.87 -0.74
C THR A 71 15.63 1.40 0.55
N CYS A 72 15.46 2.68 0.87
CA CYS A 72 15.91 3.25 2.14
C CYS A 72 15.25 2.56 3.33
N SER A 73 13.95 2.33 3.26
CA SER A 73 13.20 1.61 4.31
C SER A 73 13.69 0.18 4.48
N ALA A 74 13.89 -0.55 3.38
CA ALA A 74 14.40 -1.92 3.40
C ALA A 74 15.82 -1.99 3.96
N LEU A 75 16.72 -1.09 3.57
CA LEU A 75 18.09 -1.03 4.10
C LEU A 75 18.11 -0.73 5.59
N MET A 76 17.28 0.18 6.07
CA MET A 76 17.16 0.47 7.49
C MET A 76 16.76 -0.77 8.29
N MET A 77 15.77 -1.53 7.81
CA MET A 77 15.34 -2.77 8.45
C MET A 77 16.42 -3.85 8.40
N LEU A 78 17.10 -4.02 7.27
CA LEU A 78 18.19 -4.99 7.13
C LEU A 78 19.38 -4.68 8.06
N ILE A 79 19.76 -3.41 8.18
CA ILE A 79 20.81 -2.97 9.11
C ILE A 79 20.42 -3.31 10.55
N PHE A 80 19.16 -3.06 10.94
CA PHE A 80 18.66 -3.40 12.27
C PHE A 80 18.70 -4.92 12.50
N CYS A 81 18.30 -5.74 11.51
CA CYS A 81 18.41 -7.20 11.60
C CYS A 81 19.85 -7.68 11.85
N VAL A 82 20.82 -7.06 11.20
CA VAL A 82 22.24 -7.43 11.35
C VAL A 82 22.82 -6.95 12.69
N GLN A 83 22.40 -5.79 13.16
CA GLN A 83 22.91 -5.21 14.42
C GLN A 83 22.29 -5.83 15.67
N GLN A 84 21.02 -6.28 15.59
CA GLN A 84 20.25 -6.76 16.74
C GLN A 84 19.52 -8.10 16.43
N PRO A 85 20.24 -9.17 16.07
CA PRO A 85 19.64 -10.43 15.64
C PRO A 85 18.77 -11.08 16.71
N ASP A 86 19.20 -11.04 17.98
CA ASP A 86 18.45 -11.64 19.09
C ASP A 86 17.14 -10.89 19.38
N THR A 87 17.16 -9.57 19.29
CA THR A 87 15.97 -8.72 19.45
C THR A 87 14.96 -8.99 18.32
N VAL A 88 15.45 -9.11 17.08
CA VAL A 88 14.61 -9.42 15.92
C VAL A 88 14.00 -10.81 16.03
N ALA A 89 14.78 -11.82 16.47
CA ALA A 89 14.28 -13.17 16.68
C ALA A 89 13.18 -13.21 17.76
N ALA A 90 13.36 -12.49 18.86
CA ALA A 90 12.34 -12.36 19.90
C ALA A 90 11.06 -11.67 19.42
N LEU A 91 11.19 -10.62 18.60
CA LEU A 91 10.06 -9.90 18.01
C LEU A 91 9.26 -10.79 17.06
N VAL A 92 9.94 -11.50 16.16
CA VAL A 92 9.28 -12.39 15.18
C VAL A 92 8.59 -13.57 15.88
N ALA A 93 9.11 -14.03 17.01
CA ALA A 93 8.51 -15.09 17.81
C ALA A 93 7.29 -14.64 18.64
N SER A 94 7.05 -13.33 18.76
CA SER A 94 5.90 -12.81 19.51
C SER A 94 4.62 -12.87 18.68
N ASP A 95 3.51 -13.38 19.25
CA ASP A 95 2.19 -13.46 18.59
C ASP A 95 1.59 -12.08 18.27
N SER A 96 2.11 -11.02 18.88
CA SER A 96 1.66 -9.62 18.70
C SER A 96 2.51 -8.82 17.72
N PHE A 97 3.37 -9.47 16.93
CA PHE A 97 4.29 -8.81 16.02
C PHE A 97 3.56 -8.05 14.90
N ASN A 98 3.81 -6.75 14.83
CA ASN A 98 3.36 -5.89 13.74
C ASN A 98 4.57 -5.29 13.00
N GLY A 99 4.49 -5.18 11.69
CA GLY A 99 5.56 -4.59 10.88
C GLY A 99 5.93 -3.15 11.27
N ILE A 100 4.97 -2.41 11.83
CA ILE A 100 5.17 -1.04 12.32
C ILE A 100 6.09 -0.99 13.54
N ASP A 101 5.95 -1.93 14.46
CA ASP A 101 6.79 -2.02 15.66
C ASP A 101 8.24 -2.26 15.26
N PHE A 102 8.45 -3.09 14.23
CA PHE A 102 9.77 -3.35 13.66
C PHE A 102 10.43 -2.09 13.10
N VAL A 103 9.70 -1.29 12.35
CA VAL A 103 10.20 -0.03 11.78
C VAL A 103 10.51 0.99 12.88
N GLN A 104 9.66 1.09 13.91
CA GLN A 104 9.90 1.96 15.06
C GLN A 104 11.15 1.57 15.83
N MET A 105 11.36 0.27 16.06
CA MET A 105 12.55 -0.22 16.73
C MET A 105 13.82 -0.02 15.90
N ALA A 106 13.76 -0.26 14.60
CA ALA A 106 14.86 0.02 13.68
C ALA A 106 15.26 1.51 13.71
N MET A 107 14.27 2.40 13.72
CA MET A 107 14.51 3.82 13.83
C MET A 107 15.06 4.22 15.21
N ALA A 108 14.53 3.63 16.28
CA ALA A 108 15.05 3.86 17.63
C ALA A 108 16.51 3.39 17.79
N ASN A 109 16.88 2.30 17.14
CA ASN A 109 18.26 1.82 17.10
C ASN A 109 19.20 2.78 16.34
N SER A 110 18.69 3.46 15.31
CA SER A 110 19.50 4.36 14.47
C SER A 110 19.69 5.75 15.06
N ILE A 111 18.64 6.37 15.61
CA ILE A 111 18.64 7.76 16.10
C ILE A 111 18.22 7.91 17.57
N GLY A 112 18.11 6.79 18.29
CA GLY A 112 17.73 6.75 19.69
C GLY A 112 16.21 6.85 19.93
N PRO A 113 15.78 7.00 21.21
CA PRO A 113 14.36 6.95 21.58
C PRO A 113 13.46 7.97 20.86
N ILE A 114 14.02 9.10 20.42
CA ILE A 114 13.31 10.11 19.63
C ILE A 114 12.82 9.56 18.31
N GLY A 115 13.47 8.51 17.78
CA GLY A 115 13.09 7.82 16.55
C GLY A 115 11.68 7.25 16.60
N ILE A 116 11.24 6.72 17.73
CA ILE A 116 9.89 6.19 17.93
C ILE A 116 8.85 7.31 17.76
N HIS A 117 9.06 8.44 18.44
CA HIS A 117 8.14 9.58 18.36
C HIS A 117 8.10 10.20 16.96
N PHE A 118 9.26 10.30 16.32
CA PHE A 118 9.35 10.77 14.93
C PHE A 118 8.58 9.85 13.99
N MET A 119 8.77 8.54 14.06
CA MET A 119 8.03 7.57 13.23
C MET A 119 6.54 7.60 13.52
N THR A 120 6.13 7.70 14.78
CA THR A 120 4.72 7.83 15.14
C THR A 120 4.08 9.07 14.51
N ALA A 121 4.76 10.21 14.58
CA ALA A 121 4.28 11.43 13.94
C ALA A 121 4.17 11.29 12.41
N CYS A 122 5.17 10.67 11.76
CA CYS A 122 5.14 10.40 10.33
C CYS A 122 3.96 9.49 9.95
N ILE A 123 3.72 8.41 10.70
CA ILE A 123 2.63 7.48 10.45
C ILE A 123 1.28 8.18 10.56
N ILE A 124 1.07 9.03 11.57
CA ILE A 124 -0.16 9.80 11.73
C ILE A 124 -0.39 10.72 10.54
N LEU A 125 0.64 11.45 10.11
CA LEU A 125 0.55 12.36 8.96
C LEU A 125 0.28 11.61 7.65
N PHE A 126 0.94 10.49 7.40
CA PHE A 126 0.73 9.67 6.21
C PHE A 126 -0.66 9.01 6.21
N ALA A 127 -1.11 8.48 7.34
CA ALA A 127 -2.45 7.93 7.46
C ALA A 127 -3.53 8.98 7.20
N PHE A 128 -3.37 10.17 7.77
CA PHE A 128 -4.30 11.28 7.56
C PHE A 128 -4.31 11.74 6.10
N SER A 129 -3.15 11.96 5.48
CA SER A 129 -3.07 12.37 4.07
C SER A 129 -3.65 11.32 3.12
N SER A 130 -3.41 10.05 3.37
CA SER A 130 -3.99 8.95 2.58
C SER A 130 -5.51 8.88 2.71
N LEU A 131 -6.04 9.11 3.92
CA LEU A 131 -7.48 9.16 4.16
C LEU A 131 -8.14 10.32 3.40
N VAL A 132 -7.54 11.51 3.46
CA VAL A 132 -8.02 12.69 2.73
C VAL A 132 -7.95 12.47 1.22
N GLY A 133 -6.83 11.91 0.71
CA GLY A 133 -6.65 11.63 -0.72
C GLY A 133 -7.69 10.63 -1.24
N ASN A 134 -7.86 9.50 -0.57
CA ASN A 134 -8.86 8.50 -0.95
C ASN A 134 -10.30 9.03 -0.89
N TYR A 135 -10.61 9.84 0.12
CA TYR A 135 -11.90 10.51 0.21
C TYR A 135 -12.12 11.45 -0.99
N PHE A 136 -11.12 12.26 -1.35
CA PHE A 136 -11.18 13.16 -2.49
C PHE A 136 -11.43 12.43 -3.82
N TYR A 137 -10.73 11.31 -4.06
CA TYR A 137 -10.95 10.49 -5.26
C TYR A 137 -12.38 9.92 -5.31
N ALA A 138 -12.86 9.41 -4.19
CA ALA A 138 -14.20 8.85 -4.12
C ALA A 138 -15.29 9.93 -4.25
N GLU A 139 -15.12 11.09 -3.64
CA GLU A 139 -16.04 12.24 -3.78
C GLU A 139 -16.12 12.70 -5.23
N GLY A 140 -14.97 12.84 -5.91
CA GLY A 140 -14.93 13.22 -7.34
C GLY A 140 -15.69 12.25 -8.23
N ASN A 141 -15.56 10.94 -8.01
CA ASN A 141 -16.28 9.93 -8.75
C ASN A 141 -17.80 9.96 -8.47
N ILE A 142 -18.22 10.19 -7.24
CA ILE A 142 -19.64 10.31 -6.87
C ILE A 142 -20.27 11.54 -7.54
N LEU A 143 -19.58 12.67 -7.50
CA LEU A 143 -20.04 13.91 -8.16
C LEU A 143 -20.15 13.75 -9.68
N PHE A 144 -19.24 13.01 -10.29
CA PHE A 144 -19.29 12.70 -11.72
C PHE A 144 -20.54 11.88 -12.09
N ILE A 145 -20.93 10.92 -11.25
CA ILE A 145 -22.12 10.09 -11.47
C ILE A 145 -23.41 10.88 -11.21
N LYS A 146 -23.46 11.62 -10.10
CA LYS A 146 -24.64 12.37 -9.70
C LYS A 146 -24.28 13.54 -8.80
N ASP A 147 -24.32 14.75 -9.34
CA ASP A 147 -24.15 15.98 -8.56
C ASP A 147 -25.45 16.28 -7.77
N ASN A 148 -25.51 15.74 -6.54
CA ASN A 148 -26.61 15.97 -5.63
C ASN A 148 -26.10 16.04 -4.17
N LYS A 149 -26.44 17.11 -3.48
CA LYS A 149 -26.03 17.36 -2.07
C LYS A 149 -26.47 16.23 -1.12
N THR A 150 -27.63 15.64 -1.34
CA THR A 150 -28.13 14.53 -0.53
C THR A 150 -27.29 13.26 -0.72
N VAL A 151 -26.95 12.92 -1.98
CA VAL A 151 -26.10 11.77 -2.29
C VAL A 151 -24.72 11.95 -1.65
N LEU A 152 -24.17 13.15 -1.76
CA LEU A 152 -22.88 13.47 -1.15
C LEU A 152 -22.91 13.35 0.38
N LEU A 153 -23.99 13.82 1.02
CA LEU A 153 -24.15 13.69 2.48
C LEU A 153 -24.20 12.20 2.91
N VAL A 154 -24.99 11.40 2.22
CA VAL A 154 -25.09 9.95 2.49
C VAL A 154 -23.73 9.27 2.31
N PHE A 155 -23.01 9.62 1.24
CA PHE A 155 -21.66 9.10 1.00
C PHE A 155 -20.68 9.49 2.12
N ARG A 156 -20.71 10.74 2.59
CA ARG A 156 -19.87 11.20 3.72
C ARG A 156 -20.15 10.42 5.00
N LEU A 157 -21.42 10.19 5.30
CA LEU A 157 -21.82 9.39 6.46
C LEU A 157 -21.36 7.94 6.33
N PHE A 158 -21.43 7.37 5.12
CA PHE A 158 -20.92 6.03 4.85
C PHE A 158 -19.41 5.95 5.03
N CYS A 159 -18.64 6.94 4.55
CA CYS A 159 -17.18 7.01 4.76
C CYS A 159 -16.82 7.08 6.25
N LEU A 160 -17.51 7.92 7.02
CA LEU A 160 -17.32 8.01 8.48
C LEU A 160 -17.61 6.68 9.16
N ALA A 161 -18.71 6.00 8.80
CA ALA A 161 -19.05 4.70 9.34
C ALA A 161 -18.00 3.63 8.98
N ALA A 162 -17.47 3.64 7.75
CA ALA A 162 -16.42 2.73 7.31
C ALA A 162 -15.09 2.95 8.06
N ILE A 163 -14.71 4.21 8.30
CA ILE A 163 -13.51 4.55 9.08
C ILE A 163 -13.69 4.06 10.52
N PHE A 164 -14.84 4.33 11.13
CA PHE A 164 -15.14 3.87 12.49
C PHE A 164 -15.12 2.34 12.58
N PHE A 165 -15.74 1.66 11.62
CA PHE A 165 -15.73 0.20 11.54
C PHE A 165 -14.31 -0.35 11.45
N GLY A 166 -13.47 0.23 10.57
CA GLY A 166 -12.06 -0.17 10.43
C GLY A 166 -11.23 0.06 11.70
N ALA A 167 -11.52 1.14 12.45
CA ALA A 167 -10.82 1.46 13.68
C ALA A 167 -11.16 0.52 14.86
N VAL A 168 -12.39 -0.02 14.88
CA VAL A 168 -12.86 -0.89 15.97
C VAL A 168 -12.54 -2.37 15.71
N ASN A 169 -12.42 -2.76 14.45
CA ASN A 169 -12.19 -4.16 14.07
C ASN A 169 -10.69 -4.53 14.04
N ASN A 170 -10.43 -5.84 13.95
CA ASN A 170 -9.09 -6.38 13.87
C ASN A 170 -8.37 -5.90 12.60
N PHE A 171 -7.10 -5.56 12.74
CA PHE A 171 -6.22 -5.11 11.67
C PHE A 171 -6.20 -6.06 10.45
N SER A 172 -6.19 -7.37 10.69
CA SER A 172 -6.20 -8.37 9.61
C SER A 172 -7.48 -8.33 8.77
N LEU A 173 -8.64 -8.10 9.41
CA LEU A 173 -9.92 -7.96 8.69
C LEU A 173 -9.90 -6.74 7.77
N ALA A 174 -9.42 -5.59 8.26
CA ALA A 174 -9.32 -4.37 7.48
C ALA A 174 -8.40 -4.57 6.25
N TRP A 175 -7.26 -5.23 6.43
CA TRP A 175 -6.33 -5.53 5.34
C TRP A 175 -6.91 -6.51 4.31
N ASN A 176 -7.60 -7.56 4.76
CA ASN A 176 -8.22 -8.52 3.84
C ASN A 176 -9.32 -7.88 3.00
N LEU A 177 -10.14 -7.02 3.59
CA LEU A 177 -11.16 -6.26 2.87
C LEU A 177 -10.51 -5.29 1.87
N ALA A 178 -9.48 -4.56 2.28
CA ALA A 178 -8.74 -3.66 1.39
C ALA A 178 -8.15 -4.41 0.18
N ASP A 179 -7.51 -5.56 0.41
CA ASP A 179 -6.94 -6.40 -0.66
C ASP A 179 -8.01 -6.86 -1.67
N ILE A 180 -9.22 -7.24 -1.20
CA ILE A 180 -10.33 -7.65 -2.07
C ILE A 180 -10.83 -6.47 -2.92
N PHE A 181 -11.12 -5.33 -2.30
CA PHE A 181 -11.64 -4.16 -3.01
C PHE A 181 -10.62 -3.58 -4.00
N MET A 182 -9.34 -3.58 -3.64
CA MET A 182 -8.28 -3.19 -4.56
C MET A 182 -8.14 -4.14 -5.74
N GLY A 183 -8.29 -5.44 -5.52
CA GLY A 183 -8.32 -6.42 -6.60
C GLY A 183 -9.44 -6.13 -7.61
N PHE A 184 -10.64 -5.83 -7.15
CA PHE A 184 -11.74 -5.42 -8.01
C PHE A 184 -11.46 -4.12 -8.76
N MET A 185 -10.93 -3.12 -8.08
CA MET A 185 -10.55 -1.84 -8.68
C MET A 185 -9.50 -2.02 -9.78
N ALA A 186 -8.48 -2.84 -9.53
CA ALA A 186 -7.44 -3.15 -10.51
C ALA A 186 -8.00 -3.86 -11.74
N ILE A 187 -8.88 -4.83 -11.59
CA ILE A 187 -9.52 -5.54 -12.71
C ILE A 187 -10.31 -4.57 -13.59
N ILE A 188 -11.14 -3.73 -13.00
CA ILE A 188 -11.94 -2.73 -13.72
C ILE A 188 -11.02 -1.76 -14.48
N ASN A 189 -9.96 -1.28 -13.83
CA ASN A 189 -9.01 -0.36 -14.44
C ASN A 189 -8.22 -1.01 -15.59
N LEU A 190 -7.80 -2.26 -15.46
CA LEU A 190 -7.12 -3.00 -16.53
C LEU A 190 -8.00 -3.18 -17.76
N VAL A 191 -9.29 -3.50 -17.56
CA VAL A 191 -10.26 -3.58 -18.66
C VAL A 191 -10.40 -2.22 -19.36
N ALA A 192 -10.50 -1.13 -18.59
CA ALA A 192 -10.57 0.21 -19.15
C ALA A 192 -9.31 0.57 -19.96
N ILE A 193 -8.13 0.26 -19.46
CA ILE A 193 -6.85 0.50 -20.16
C ILE A 193 -6.80 -0.31 -21.46
N LEU A 194 -7.19 -1.58 -21.45
CA LEU A 194 -7.20 -2.43 -22.65
C LEU A 194 -8.16 -1.88 -23.70
N LEU A 195 -9.36 -1.47 -23.31
CA LEU A 195 -10.34 -0.88 -24.25
C LEU A 195 -9.83 0.44 -24.84
N LEU A 196 -9.23 1.30 -24.01
CA LEU A 196 -8.68 2.57 -24.47
C LEU A 196 -7.48 2.36 -25.41
N SER A 197 -6.62 1.36 -25.13
CA SER A 197 -5.48 1.05 -25.99
C SER A 197 -5.90 0.59 -27.38
N LEU A 198 -7.03 -0.13 -27.50
CA LEU A 198 -7.59 -0.57 -28.77
C LEU A 198 -8.19 0.58 -29.60
N ILE A 199 -8.58 1.68 -28.96
CA ILE A 199 -9.16 2.86 -29.61
C ILE A 199 -8.06 3.79 -30.16
N HIS A 200 -6.87 3.76 -29.55
CA HIS A 200 -5.76 4.65 -29.88
C HIS A 200 -4.65 4.00 -30.73
N ILE A 201 -4.84 2.74 -31.16
CA ILE A 201 -4.03 2.07 -32.18
C ILE A 201 -4.77 2.14 -33.51
#